data_405eec709e9e3cfb3d4ceb76b36d4396
#
_entry.id   405eec709e9e3cfb3d4ceb76b36d4396
#
_cell.length_a   1.000
_cell.length_b   1.000
_cell.length_c   1.000
_cell.angle_alpha   90.00
_cell.angle_beta   90.00
_cell.angle_gamma   90.00
#
_symmetry.space_group_name_H-M   'P 1'
#
loop_
_entity.id
_entity.type
_entity.pdbx_description
1 polymer ?
#
loop_
_entity_poly.entity_id
_entity_poly.type
_entity_poly.pdbx_seq_one_letter_code
_entity_poly.pdbx_strand_id
1 'polypeptide(L)'
;CLVGSEMCIRDSPYPSGAGLHVGHPRSYTALDIIARKRRMEGYNVLYPIGWDAFGLPTENFAIKNKVHPKIVTAKNIANFTRQLKMLGFSFDWSREINTTDPSYYKWTQWIFLQLFKHGLAYKQEMPINWCPSCKTGLSNEEVVNGCCERCGTEVTKKNLKQWMLKITAYADRLLEDLDKLDWPEKVKKMQSDWIGRSYGAEVDFKVDGTDKSITVYTTR
;
A
#
# COMPACT_ATOMS: atom_id res chain seq x y z
N CYS A 1 6.40 -16.73 -5.96
CA CYS A 1 4.97 -16.86 -5.79
C CYS A 1 4.38 -15.51 -5.37
N LEU A 2 3.83 -14.74 -6.32
CA LEU A 2 3.33 -13.38 -6.06
C LEU A 2 2.00 -13.37 -5.28
N VAL A 3 1.23 -14.44 -5.34
CA VAL A 3 0.06 -14.64 -4.46
C VAL A 3 0.49 -14.75 -3.00
N GLY A 4 1.67 -15.31 -2.74
CA GLY A 4 2.28 -15.33 -1.40
C GLY A 4 2.79 -13.97 -0.94
N SER A 5 3.26 -13.09 -1.84
CA SER A 5 3.75 -11.76 -1.45
C SER A 5 2.61 -10.80 -1.09
N GLU A 6 1.49 -10.86 -1.78
CA GLU A 6 0.30 -10.08 -1.43
C GLU A 6 -0.32 -10.55 -0.11
N MET A 7 -0.33 -11.85 0.16
CA MET A 7 -0.71 -12.41 1.45
C MET A 7 0.27 -12.02 2.56
N CYS A 8 1.58 -12.00 2.30
CA CYS A 8 2.58 -11.56 3.28
C CYS A 8 2.42 -10.08 3.65
N ILE A 9 2.12 -9.20 2.69
CA ILE A 9 1.87 -7.77 2.94
C ILE A 9 0.59 -7.56 3.75
N ARG A 10 -0.46 -8.35 3.49
CA ARG A 10 -1.72 -8.30 4.25
C ARG A 10 -1.65 -8.98 5.62
N ASP A 11 -0.77 -9.93 5.77
CA ASP A 11 -0.69 -10.77 6.98
C ASP A 11 0.32 -10.27 8.02
N SER A 12 1.19 -9.30 7.67
CA SER A 12 2.00 -8.62 8.67
C SER A 12 1.09 -7.77 9.57
N PRO A 13 1.02 -8.04 10.87
CA PRO A 13 0.09 -7.32 11.73
C PRO A 13 0.51 -5.85 11.83
N TYR A 14 -0.49 -4.98 11.71
CA TYR A 14 -0.34 -3.58 12.07
C TYR A 14 -0.38 -3.46 13.58
N PRO A 15 0.69 -3.06 14.26
CA PRO A 15 0.71 -2.96 15.72
C PRO A 15 -0.03 -1.71 16.24
N SER A 16 -1.14 -1.35 15.59
CA SER A 16 -2.00 -0.22 15.94
C SER A 16 -3.10 -0.58 16.94
N GLY A 17 -3.38 -1.88 17.10
CA GLY A 17 -4.36 -2.40 18.06
C GLY A 17 -3.71 -2.95 19.33
N ALA A 18 -4.52 -3.15 20.37
CA ALA A 18 -4.04 -3.67 21.66
C ALA A 18 -3.69 -5.17 21.62
N GLY A 19 -4.05 -5.91 20.56
CA GLY A 19 -3.79 -7.33 20.42
C GLY A 19 -4.30 -7.89 19.09
N LEU A 20 -4.02 -9.18 18.86
CA LEU A 20 -4.46 -9.91 17.70
C LEU A 20 -5.99 -10.06 17.68
N HIS A 21 -6.57 -9.99 16.50
CA HIS A 21 -7.95 -10.44 16.28
C HIS A 21 -7.96 -11.80 15.55
N VAL A 22 -9.11 -12.48 15.52
CA VAL A 22 -9.26 -13.84 14.98
C VAL A 22 -8.77 -13.98 13.52
N GLY A 23 -8.81 -12.92 12.72
CA GLY A 23 -8.30 -12.92 11.35
C GLY A 23 -6.82 -13.20 11.24
N HIS A 24 -6.00 -12.75 12.19
CA HIS A 24 -4.55 -12.99 12.16
C HIS A 24 -4.20 -14.47 12.28
N PRO A 25 -4.64 -15.22 13.33
CA PRO A 25 -4.34 -16.63 13.44
C PRO A 25 -4.85 -17.45 12.26
N ARG A 26 -5.95 -17.06 11.63
CA ARG A 26 -6.50 -17.79 10.48
C ARG A 26 -5.48 -17.94 9.34
N SER A 27 -4.90 -16.83 8.91
CA SER A 27 -3.90 -16.85 7.82
C SER A 27 -2.60 -17.50 8.26
N TYR A 28 -2.12 -17.17 9.46
CA TYR A 28 -0.86 -17.73 9.98
C TYR A 28 -0.92 -19.23 10.20
N THR A 29 -2.05 -19.76 10.67
CA THR A 29 -2.21 -21.22 10.83
C THR A 29 -2.09 -21.94 9.50
N ALA A 30 -2.72 -21.44 8.44
CA ALA A 30 -2.63 -22.07 7.13
C ALA A 30 -1.19 -22.14 6.61
N LEU A 31 -0.44 -21.04 6.74
CA LEU A 31 0.96 -20.99 6.34
C LEU A 31 1.88 -21.81 7.26
N ASP A 32 1.60 -21.85 8.55
CA ASP A 32 2.37 -22.61 9.53
C ASP A 32 2.28 -24.12 9.28
N ILE A 33 1.11 -24.62 8.92
CA ILE A 33 0.91 -26.03 8.51
C ILE A 33 1.83 -26.38 7.34
N ILE A 34 1.86 -25.54 6.31
CA ILE A 34 2.71 -25.75 5.14
C ILE A 34 4.19 -25.66 5.52
N ALA A 35 4.57 -24.66 6.31
CA ALA A 35 5.94 -24.47 6.76
C ALA A 35 6.46 -25.67 7.55
N ARG A 36 5.66 -26.19 8.48
CA ARG A 36 5.98 -27.41 9.25
C ARG A 36 6.11 -28.64 8.37
N LYS A 37 5.13 -28.87 7.47
CA LYS A 37 5.16 -29.97 6.53
C LYS A 37 6.45 -29.95 5.71
N ARG A 38 6.81 -28.83 5.13
CA ARG A 38 8.01 -28.68 4.32
C ARG A 38 9.30 -28.92 5.10
N ARG A 39 9.38 -28.45 6.36
CA ARG A 39 10.53 -28.79 7.22
C ARG A 39 10.63 -30.29 7.50
N MET A 40 9.51 -30.96 7.73
CA MET A 40 9.48 -32.42 7.90
C MET A 40 9.90 -33.17 6.64
N GLU A 41 9.67 -32.61 5.47
CA GLU A 41 10.13 -33.11 4.16
C GLU A 41 11.61 -32.78 3.87
N GLY A 42 12.32 -32.12 4.77
CA GLY A 42 13.73 -31.76 4.63
C GLY A 42 14.02 -30.47 3.88
N TYR A 43 13.00 -29.66 3.57
CA TYR A 43 13.22 -28.33 2.95
C TYR A 43 13.77 -27.31 3.93
N ASN A 44 14.62 -26.43 3.42
CA ASN A 44 15.02 -25.20 4.13
C ASN A 44 13.90 -24.16 3.99
N VAL A 45 13.15 -23.92 5.06
CA VAL A 45 11.95 -23.06 5.03
C VAL A 45 12.22 -21.71 5.66
N LEU A 46 12.06 -20.65 4.89
CA LEU A 46 12.05 -19.27 5.37
C LEU A 46 10.60 -18.85 5.72
N TYR A 47 10.32 -18.75 7.02
CA TYR A 47 9.01 -18.32 7.53
C TYR A 47 9.20 -17.26 8.62
N PRO A 48 9.52 -16.02 8.24
CA PRO A 48 9.74 -14.92 9.17
C PRO A 48 8.41 -14.28 9.60
N ILE A 49 8.49 -13.39 10.57
CA ILE A 49 7.42 -12.46 10.98
C ILE A 49 7.92 -11.03 10.90
N GLY A 50 7.02 -10.07 10.72
CA GLY A 50 7.35 -8.66 10.72
C GLY A 50 6.19 -7.79 11.21
N TRP A 51 6.51 -6.53 11.47
CA TRP A 51 5.57 -5.52 11.96
C TRP A 51 5.49 -4.40 10.92
N ASP A 52 4.32 -4.21 10.32
CA ASP A 52 4.03 -3.03 9.52
C ASP A 52 3.63 -1.90 10.48
N ALA A 53 4.66 -1.24 11.00
CA ALA A 53 4.54 -0.43 12.20
C ALA A 53 4.30 1.06 11.94
N PHE A 54 4.40 1.54 10.69
CA PHE A 54 3.94 2.87 10.32
C PHE A 54 2.42 2.90 10.15
N GLY A 55 1.77 3.98 10.56
CA GLY A 55 0.35 4.14 10.25
C GLY A 55 -0.36 5.18 11.09
N LEU A 56 -1.35 5.84 10.47
CA LEU A 56 -2.19 6.86 11.08
C LEU A 56 -3.00 6.36 12.30
N PRO A 57 -3.51 5.12 12.37
CA PRO A 57 -4.22 4.67 13.57
C PRO A 57 -3.39 4.76 14.84
N THR A 58 -2.11 4.39 14.79
CA THR A 58 -1.19 4.52 15.92
C THR A 58 -0.91 5.99 16.25
N GLU A 59 -0.70 6.83 15.22
CA GLU A 59 -0.47 8.26 15.43
C GLU A 59 -1.69 8.95 16.04
N ASN A 60 -2.89 8.68 15.55
CA ASN A 60 -4.14 9.22 16.10
C ASN A 60 -4.35 8.79 17.55
N PHE A 61 -4.08 7.51 17.87
CA PHE A 61 -4.12 7.02 19.24
C PHE A 61 -3.11 7.76 20.13
N ALA A 62 -1.88 7.94 19.64
CA ALA A 62 -0.81 8.63 20.34
C ALA A 62 -1.15 10.08 20.64
N ILE A 63 -1.72 10.81 19.66
CA ILE A 63 -2.19 12.18 19.81
C ILE A 63 -3.30 12.27 20.88
N LYS A 64 -4.31 11.41 20.75
CA LYS A 64 -5.45 11.37 21.68
C LYS A 64 -5.01 11.10 23.12
N ASN A 65 -4.04 10.22 23.32
CA ASN A 65 -3.57 9.82 24.64
C ASN A 65 -2.32 10.59 25.11
N LYS A 66 -1.83 11.54 24.32
CA LYS A 66 -0.62 12.35 24.61
C LYS A 66 0.62 11.47 24.89
N VAL A 67 0.78 10.39 24.14
CA VAL A 67 1.90 9.44 24.24
C VAL A 67 2.63 9.41 22.91
N HIS A 68 3.95 9.28 22.93
CA HIS A 68 4.71 9.20 21.68
C HIS A 68 4.41 7.90 20.91
N PRO A 69 4.18 7.93 19.58
CA PRO A 69 3.85 6.74 18.78
C PRO A 69 4.81 5.58 18.94
N LYS A 70 6.10 5.85 19.06
CA LYS A 70 7.14 4.83 19.28
C LYS A 70 6.86 3.98 20.54
N ILE A 71 6.38 4.60 21.62
CA ILE A 71 6.07 3.89 22.88
C ILE A 71 4.87 2.97 22.69
N VAL A 72 3.82 3.48 22.03
CA VAL A 72 2.61 2.71 21.74
C VAL A 72 2.94 1.51 20.85
N THR A 73 3.67 1.74 19.78
CA THR A 73 4.11 0.69 18.82
C THR A 73 4.91 -0.39 19.52
N ALA A 74 5.91 -0.02 20.32
CA ALA A 74 6.75 -0.98 21.04
C ALA A 74 5.92 -1.85 22.02
N LYS A 75 4.98 -1.23 22.75
CA LYS A 75 4.07 -1.95 23.66
C LYS A 75 3.17 -2.93 22.91
N ASN A 76 2.62 -2.51 21.79
CA ASN A 76 1.74 -3.35 20.97
C ASN A 76 2.52 -4.52 20.37
N ILE A 77 3.69 -4.28 19.79
CA ILE A 77 4.57 -5.33 19.24
C ILE A 77 4.87 -6.38 20.34
N ALA A 78 5.24 -5.95 21.52
CA ALA A 78 5.53 -6.88 22.63
C ALA A 78 4.31 -7.76 22.97
N ASN A 79 3.09 -7.20 22.98
CA ASN A 79 1.88 -7.98 23.22
C ASN A 79 1.55 -8.92 22.06
N PHE A 80 1.65 -8.48 20.82
CA PHE A 80 1.45 -9.32 19.63
C PHE A 80 2.44 -10.49 19.61
N THR A 81 3.71 -10.21 19.88
CA THR A 81 4.78 -11.24 19.95
C THR A 81 4.42 -12.29 21.00
N ARG A 82 3.98 -11.86 22.20
CA ARG A 82 3.55 -12.76 23.28
C ARG A 82 2.38 -13.64 22.82
N GLN A 83 1.37 -13.06 22.19
CA GLN A 83 0.20 -13.78 21.69
C GLN A 83 0.54 -14.79 20.59
N LEU A 84 1.38 -14.40 19.62
CA LEU A 84 1.83 -15.29 18.54
C LEU A 84 2.66 -16.46 19.06
N LYS A 85 3.52 -16.21 20.07
CA LYS A 85 4.28 -17.29 20.75
C LYS A 85 3.38 -18.24 21.53
N MET A 86 2.32 -17.75 22.16
CA MET A 86 1.33 -18.61 22.82
C MET A 86 0.59 -19.53 21.85
N LEU A 87 0.34 -19.06 20.61
CA LEU A 87 -0.26 -19.88 19.56
C LEU A 87 0.70 -20.92 18.97
N GLY A 88 1.99 -20.85 19.30
CA GLY A 88 2.98 -21.82 18.91
C GLY A 88 3.37 -21.82 17.42
N PHE A 89 3.19 -20.71 16.71
CA PHE A 89 3.61 -20.60 15.32
C PHE A 89 5.13 -20.76 15.17
N SER A 90 5.52 -21.46 14.11
CA SER A 90 6.92 -21.78 13.82
C SER A 90 7.67 -20.69 13.04
N PHE A 91 7.40 -19.42 13.37
CA PHE A 91 8.12 -18.29 12.79
C PHE A 91 9.61 -18.35 13.10
N ASP A 92 10.42 -17.89 12.16
CA ASP A 92 11.83 -17.60 12.40
C ASP A 92 11.97 -16.20 13.03
N TRP A 93 11.91 -16.16 14.35
CA TRP A 93 12.04 -14.94 15.14
C TRP A 93 13.41 -14.26 15.03
N SER A 94 14.43 -14.98 14.56
CA SER A 94 15.76 -14.39 14.33
C SER A 94 15.76 -13.45 13.12
N ARG A 95 14.76 -13.55 12.28
CA ARG A 95 14.54 -12.73 11.07
C ARG A 95 13.37 -11.79 11.19
N GLU A 96 13.01 -11.44 12.42
CA GLU A 96 11.95 -10.46 12.72
C GLU A 96 12.29 -9.10 12.08
N ILE A 97 11.30 -8.50 11.43
CA ILE A 97 11.44 -7.20 10.74
C ILE A 97 10.47 -6.20 11.38
N ASN A 98 10.95 -4.96 11.56
CA ASN A 98 10.10 -3.83 11.93
C ASN A 98 10.30 -2.70 10.91
N THR A 99 9.23 -2.32 10.22
CA THR A 99 9.30 -1.28 9.16
C THR A 99 9.69 0.09 9.69
N THR A 100 9.53 0.36 11.00
CA THR A 100 9.97 1.62 11.64
C THR A 100 11.43 1.59 12.11
N ASP A 101 12.13 0.47 11.94
CA ASP A 101 13.55 0.40 12.25
C ASP A 101 14.37 1.14 11.17
N PRO A 102 15.30 2.05 11.54
CA PRO A 102 16.16 2.73 10.58
C PRO A 102 16.97 1.78 9.69
N SER A 103 17.35 0.62 10.20
CA SER A 103 18.06 -0.40 9.43
C SER A 103 17.20 -0.98 8.29
N TYR A 104 15.86 -0.95 8.45
CA TYR A 104 14.92 -1.40 7.45
C TYR A 104 14.51 -0.26 6.50
N TYR A 105 13.99 0.86 7.00
CA TYR A 105 13.44 1.91 6.14
C TYR A 105 14.49 2.67 5.33
N LYS A 106 15.77 2.56 5.66
CA LYS A 106 16.86 3.08 4.80
C LYS A 106 16.76 2.55 3.36
N TRP A 107 16.27 1.33 3.17
CA TRP A 107 16.08 0.75 1.85
C TRP A 107 14.91 1.37 1.10
N THR A 108 13.83 1.69 1.78
CA THR A 108 12.71 2.47 1.21
C THR A 108 13.20 3.85 0.77
N GLN A 109 14.02 4.51 1.59
CA GLN A 109 14.64 5.78 1.24
C GLN A 109 15.58 5.65 0.04
N TRP A 110 16.37 4.58 -0.01
CA TRP A 110 17.26 4.30 -1.14
C TRP A 110 16.48 4.08 -2.43
N ILE A 111 15.38 3.30 -2.41
CA ILE A 111 14.50 3.10 -3.56
C ILE A 111 13.94 4.44 -4.05
N PHE A 112 13.46 5.28 -3.13
CA PHE A 112 12.97 6.62 -3.49
C PHE A 112 14.06 7.46 -4.19
N LEU A 113 15.29 7.42 -3.68
CA LEU A 113 16.42 8.13 -4.31
C LEU A 113 16.75 7.58 -5.70
N GLN A 114 16.61 6.27 -5.93
CA GLN A 114 16.76 5.70 -7.29
C GLN A 114 15.65 6.22 -8.21
N LEU A 115 14.40 6.20 -7.76
CA LEU A 115 13.28 6.75 -8.55
C LEU A 115 13.49 8.23 -8.89
N PHE A 116 13.98 9.02 -7.93
CA PHE A 116 14.30 10.42 -8.15
C PHE A 116 15.43 10.61 -9.17
N LYS A 117 16.53 9.86 -9.05
CA LYS A 117 17.67 9.90 -9.99
C LYS A 117 17.27 9.54 -11.43
N HIS A 118 16.28 8.66 -11.58
CA HIS A 118 15.78 8.24 -12.90
C HIS A 118 14.62 9.10 -13.41
N GLY A 119 14.30 10.23 -12.75
CA GLY A 119 13.22 11.12 -13.15
C GLY A 119 11.81 10.55 -12.96
N LEU A 120 11.68 9.50 -12.16
CA LEU A 120 10.42 8.84 -11.86
C LEU A 120 9.74 9.40 -10.59
N ALA A 121 10.47 10.13 -9.76
CA ALA A 121 9.92 10.87 -8.63
C ALA A 121 10.11 12.37 -8.86
N TYR A 122 9.06 13.15 -8.67
CA TYR A 122 9.05 14.60 -8.88
C TYR A 122 8.10 15.29 -7.89
N LYS A 123 8.26 16.60 -7.75
CA LYS A 123 7.34 17.40 -6.93
C LYS A 123 6.35 18.16 -7.82
N GLN A 124 5.08 18.11 -7.45
CA GLN A 124 4.02 18.86 -8.11
C GLN A 124 3.03 19.39 -7.07
N GLU A 125 2.54 20.59 -7.29
CA GLU A 125 1.40 21.12 -6.55
C GLU A 125 0.10 20.61 -7.19
N MET A 126 -0.77 20.01 -6.36
CA MET A 126 -2.03 19.47 -6.84
C MET A 126 -3.08 19.48 -5.73
N PRO A 127 -4.37 19.53 -6.10
CA PRO A 127 -5.44 19.40 -5.14
C PRO A 127 -5.53 17.95 -4.63
N ILE A 128 -5.47 17.79 -3.31
CA ILE A 128 -5.69 16.51 -2.64
C ILE A 128 -6.96 16.55 -1.81
N ASN A 129 -7.52 15.36 -1.52
CA ASN A 129 -8.57 15.25 -0.51
C ASN A 129 -7.95 15.54 0.86
N TRP A 130 -8.53 16.44 1.61
CA TRP A 130 -8.04 16.87 2.91
C TRP A 130 -9.12 16.70 3.97
N CYS A 131 -8.83 15.98 5.03
CA CYS A 131 -9.68 15.94 6.21
C CYS A 131 -9.26 17.01 7.21
N PRO A 132 -10.09 18.04 7.47
CA PRO A 132 -9.75 19.12 8.40
C PRO A 132 -9.71 18.66 9.86
N SER A 133 -10.45 17.62 10.22
CA SER A 133 -10.47 17.05 11.56
C SER A 133 -9.23 16.18 11.83
N CYS A 134 -8.92 15.24 10.94
CA CYS A 134 -7.72 14.37 11.06
C CYS A 134 -6.43 15.09 10.67
N LYS A 135 -6.53 16.28 10.03
CA LYS A 135 -5.41 17.10 9.54
C LYS A 135 -4.46 16.31 8.62
N THR A 136 -5.03 15.51 7.74
CA THR A 136 -4.28 14.63 6.83
C THR A 136 -4.86 14.63 5.43
N GLY A 137 -4.02 14.32 4.44
CA GLY A 137 -4.44 13.97 3.09
C GLY A 137 -5.06 12.57 3.07
N LEU A 138 -6.05 12.40 2.20
CA LEU A 138 -6.76 11.15 2.00
C LEU A 138 -6.61 10.67 0.57
N SER A 139 -6.49 9.36 0.36
CA SER A 139 -6.67 8.75 -0.95
C SER A 139 -8.15 8.84 -1.37
N ASN A 140 -8.44 8.52 -2.64
CA ASN A 140 -9.82 8.52 -3.11
C ASN A 140 -10.66 7.42 -2.42
N GLU A 141 -10.04 6.30 -2.09
CA GLU A 141 -10.65 5.15 -1.42
C GLU A 141 -11.02 5.46 0.05
N GLU A 142 -10.31 6.41 0.69
CA GLU A 142 -10.55 6.85 2.07
C GLU A 142 -11.66 7.92 2.16
N VAL A 143 -12.24 8.30 1.01
CA VAL A 143 -13.37 9.25 0.94
C VAL A 143 -14.64 8.49 0.60
N VAL A 144 -15.53 8.36 1.57
CA VAL A 144 -16.82 7.66 1.42
C VAL A 144 -17.93 8.69 1.52
N ASN A 145 -18.75 8.79 0.46
CA ASN A 145 -19.87 9.76 0.37
C ASN A 145 -19.43 11.22 0.67
N GLY A 146 -18.25 11.62 0.20
CA GLY A 146 -17.72 12.97 0.43
C GLY A 146 -17.13 13.20 1.82
N CYS A 147 -17.13 12.19 2.68
CA CYS A 147 -16.65 12.26 4.06
C CYS A 147 -15.41 11.37 4.28
N CYS A 148 -14.62 11.73 5.25
CA CYS A 148 -13.48 10.95 5.72
C CYS A 148 -13.97 9.62 6.32
N GLU A 149 -13.54 8.49 5.79
CA GLU A 149 -13.90 7.15 6.27
C GLU A 149 -13.66 6.96 7.77
N ARG A 150 -12.64 7.65 8.32
CA ARG A 150 -12.19 7.48 9.70
C ARG A 150 -12.99 8.26 10.74
N CYS A 151 -13.36 9.50 10.41
CA CYS A 151 -13.97 10.42 11.39
C CYS A 151 -15.33 10.97 10.94
N GLY A 152 -15.80 10.66 9.72
CA GLY A 152 -17.06 11.14 9.18
C GLY A 152 -17.11 12.64 8.84
N THR A 153 -15.99 13.36 8.98
CA THR A 153 -15.93 14.79 8.65
C THR A 153 -15.92 14.99 7.14
N GLU A 154 -16.64 15.98 6.64
CA GLU A 154 -16.65 16.37 5.24
C GLU A 154 -15.24 16.70 4.74
N VAL A 155 -14.89 16.13 3.58
CA VAL A 155 -13.57 16.28 2.98
C VAL A 155 -13.52 17.53 2.11
N THR A 156 -12.46 18.29 2.24
CA THR A 156 -12.20 19.47 1.40
C THR A 156 -11.06 19.22 0.42
N LYS A 157 -10.97 20.02 -0.64
CA LYS A 157 -9.80 20.03 -1.52
C LYS A 157 -8.78 21.03 -1.02
N LYS A 158 -7.52 20.61 -0.96
CA LYS A 158 -6.41 21.47 -0.54
C LYS A 158 -5.24 21.30 -1.50
N ASN A 159 -4.76 22.40 -2.07
CA ASN A 159 -3.56 22.37 -2.90
C ASN A 159 -2.32 22.22 -2.01
N LEU A 160 -1.58 21.16 -2.23
CA LEU A 160 -0.33 20.88 -1.54
C LEU A 160 0.74 20.46 -2.54
N LYS A 161 1.97 20.92 -2.29
CA LYS A 161 3.14 20.47 -3.02
C LYS A 161 3.54 19.10 -2.53
N GLN A 162 3.39 18.10 -3.38
CA GLN A 162 3.56 16.69 -3.05
C GLN A 162 4.64 16.02 -3.88
N TRP A 163 5.23 14.96 -3.35
CA TRP A 163 5.99 14.02 -4.13
C TRP A 163 5.05 13.13 -4.92
N MET A 164 5.35 13.01 -6.22
CA MET A 164 4.63 12.16 -7.16
C MET A 164 5.58 11.12 -7.74
N LEU A 165 5.05 9.93 -8.00
CA LEU A 165 5.74 8.90 -8.76
C LEU A 165 5.10 8.78 -10.15
N LYS A 166 5.94 8.77 -11.19
CA LYS A 166 5.51 8.68 -12.59
C LYS A 166 5.13 7.24 -12.95
N ILE A 167 4.11 6.70 -12.29
CA ILE A 167 3.67 5.31 -12.44
C ILE A 167 3.24 4.96 -13.86
N THR A 168 2.70 5.94 -14.62
CA THR A 168 2.25 5.75 -15.99
C THR A 168 3.39 5.53 -16.98
N ALA A 169 4.64 5.81 -16.62
CA ALA A 169 5.80 5.59 -17.49
C ALA A 169 6.01 4.11 -17.87
N TYR A 170 5.44 3.19 -17.10
CA TYR A 170 5.54 1.74 -17.33
C TYR A 170 4.21 1.09 -17.67
N ALA A 171 3.12 1.84 -17.83
CA ALA A 171 1.79 1.30 -18.05
C ALA A 171 1.72 0.37 -19.25
N ASP A 172 2.22 0.81 -20.40
CA ASP A 172 2.23 0.00 -21.64
C ASP A 172 3.08 -1.24 -21.49
N ARG A 173 4.29 -1.10 -20.97
CA ARG A 173 5.18 -2.24 -20.72
C ARG A 173 4.59 -3.26 -19.78
N LEU A 174 3.91 -2.81 -18.71
CA LEU A 174 3.24 -3.71 -17.78
C LEU A 174 2.16 -4.54 -18.48
N LEU A 175 1.36 -3.93 -19.37
CA LEU A 175 0.35 -4.64 -20.16
C LEU A 175 0.99 -5.68 -21.09
N GLU A 176 2.04 -5.31 -21.81
CA GLU A 176 2.74 -6.20 -22.75
C GLU A 176 3.44 -7.36 -22.02
N ASP A 177 3.94 -7.14 -20.82
CA ASP A 177 4.63 -8.16 -20.03
C ASP A 177 3.65 -9.14 -19.34
N LEU A 178 2.35 -8.80 -19.21
CA LEU A 178 1.35 -9.72 -18.64
C LEU A 178 1.23 -11.02 -19.43
N ASP A 179 1.35 -10.98 -20.76
CA ASP A 179 1.22 -12.15 -21.62
C ASP A 179 2.38 -13.14 -21.43
N LYS A 180 3.53 -12.67 -20.95
CA LYS A 180 4.73 -13.47 -20.68
C LYS A 180 4.67 -14.21 -19.34
N LEU A 181 3.67 -13.91 -18.49
CA LEU A 181 3.58 -14.45 -17.14
C LEU A 181 2.65 -15.67 -17.11
N ASP A 182 3.09 -16.71 -16.37
CA ASP A 182 2.25 -17.86 -16.03
C ASP A 182 1.40 -17.55 -14.80
N TRP A 183 0.46 -16.61 -14.99
CA TRP A 183 -0.47 -16.16 -13.96
C TRP A 183 -1.91 -16.54 -14.29
N PRO A 184 -2.77 -16.72 -13.27
CA PRO A 184 -4.20 -16.91 -13.49
C PRO A 184 -4.79 -15.76 -14.32
N GLU A 185 -5.60 -16.10 -15.33
CA GLU A 185 -6.22 -15.11 -16.23
C GLU A 185 -7.01 -14.02 -15.49
N LYS A 186 -7.66 -14.37 -14.39
CA LYS A 186 -8.36 -13.42 -13.52
C LYS A 186 -7.41 -12.32 -13.01
N VAL A 187 -6.18 -12.67 -12.64
CA VAL A 187 -5.18 -11.71 -12.13
C VAL A 187 -4.70 -10.81 -13.26
N LYS A 188 -4.39 -11.38 -14.43
CA LYS A 188 -4.00 -10.61 -15.62
C LYS A 188 -5.09 -9.61 -16.02
N LYS A 189 -6.34 -10.07 -16.05
CA LYS A 189 -7.49 -9.22 -16.36
C LYS A 189 -7.64 -8.07 -15.36
N MET A 190 -7.54 -8.33 -14.06
CA MET A 190 -7.63 -7.28 -13.04
C MET A 190 -6.57 -6.20 -13.23
N GLN A 191 -5.34 -6.55 -13.57
CA GLN A 191 -4.26 -5.59 -13.82
C GLN A 191 -4.47 -4.81 -15.12
N SER A 192 -4.91 -5.49 -16.19
CA SER A 192 -5.24 -4.84 -17.45
C SER A 192 -6.40 -3.83 -17.29
N ASP A 193 -7.46 -4.23 -16.61
CA ASP A 193 -8.61 -3.37 -16.34
C ASP A 193 -8.23 -2.16 -15.46
N TRP A 194 -7.31 -2.35 -14.50
CA TRP A 194 -6.80 -1.26 -13.64
C TRP A 194 -5.99 -0.23 -14.43
N ILE A 195 -5.12 -0.69 -15.34
CA ILE A 195 -4.35 0.22 -16.22
C ILE A 195 -5.29 0.92 -17.19
N GLY A 196 -6.27 0.20 -17.72
CA GLY A 196 -7.37 0.75 -18.51
C GLY A 196 -6.92 1.43 -19.79
N ARG A 197 -5.98 0.82 -20.57
CA ARG A 197 -5.57 1.36 -21.86
C ARG A 197 -6.80 1.51 -22.75
N SER A 198 -7.01 2.70 -23.27
CA SER A 198 -8.06 3.00 -24.24
C SER A 198 -7.47 3.74 -25.43
N TYR A 199 -8.10 3.59 -26.58
CA TYR A 199 -7.77 4.32 -27.79
C TYR A 199 -8.87 5.32 -28.10
N GLY A 200 -8.48 6.49 -28.60
CA GLY A 200 -9.42 7.53 -28.97
C GLY A 200 -8.83 8.41 -30.06
N ALA A 201 -9.62 9.35 -30.51
CA ALA A 201 -9.24 10.35 -31.48
C ALA A 201 -9.37 11.76 -30.90
N GLU A 202 -8.41 12.62 -31.20
CA GLU A 202 -8.55 14.06 -31.03
C GLU A 202 -9.14 14.64 -32.32
N VAL A 203 -10.17 15.47 -32.15
CA VAL A 203 -10.87 16.11 -33.27
C VAL A 203 -10.88 17.62 -33.04
N ASP A 204 -10.36 18.35 -34.00
CA ASP A 204 -10.34 19.81 -33.96
C ASP A 204 -11.57 20.39 -34.64
N PHE A 205 -12.35 21.13 -33.90
CA PHE A 205 -13.48 21.94 -34.43
C PHE A 205 -13.06 23.39 -34.56
N LYS A 206 -13.08 23.91 -35.77
CA LYS A 206 -12.86 25.34 -35.99
C LYS A 206 -14.04 26.15 -35.49
N VAL A 207 -13.77 27.22 -34.78
CA VAL A 207 -14.80 28.17 -34.36
C VAL A 207 -15.08 29.14 -35.51
N ASP A 208 -16.32 29.14 -36.01
CA ASP A 208 -16.72 29.94 -37.16
C ASP A 208 -16.48 31.44 -36.93
N GLY A 209 -15.92 32.13 -37.93
CA GLY A 209 -15.58 33.56 -37.84
C GLY A 209 -14.36 33.90 -36.98
N THR A 210 -13.53 32.90 -36.59
CA THR A 210 -12.29 33.12 -35.81
C THR A 210 -11.19 32.17 -36.25
N ASP A 211 -9.92 32.50 -35.93
CA ASP A 211 -8.76 31.60 -36.12
C ASP A 211 -8.58 30.58 -35.00
N LYS A 212 -9.57 30.45 -34.11
CA LYS A 212 -9.52 29.54 -32.96
C LYS A 212 -10.11 28.18 -33.30
N SER A 213 -9.53 27.12 -32.72
CA SER A 213 -10.10 25.76 -32.73
C SER A 213 -10.32 25.26 -31.31
N ILE A 214 -11.30 24.36 -31.18
CA ILE A 214 -11.57 23.59 -29.96
C ILE A 214 -11.20 22.15 -30.24
N THR A 215 -10.19 21.64 -29.55
CA THR A 215 -9.81 20.24 -29.62
C THR A 215 -10.64 19.44 -28.63
N VAL A 216 -11.30 18.39 -29.08
CA VAL A 216 -12.04 17.44 -28.23
C VAL A 216 -11.47 16.06 -28.40
N TYR A 217 -11.43 15.31 -27.31
CA TYR A 217 -11.03 13.90 -27.31
C TYR A 217 -12.26 13.00 -27.17
N THR A 218 -12.31 11.93 -27.97
CA THR A 218 -13.38 10.94 -27.89
C THR A 218 -12.85 9.53 -28.06
N THR A 219 -13.43 8.58 -27.33
CA THR A 219 -13.19 7.14 -27.49
C THR A 219 -14.26 6.44 -28.33
N ARG A 220 -15.26 7.22 -28.87
CA ARG A 220 -16.37 6.71 -29.65
C ARG A 220 -16.65 7.59 -30.85
#